data_eca3645a48ab1020e257ca3371c6c35b
#
_entry.id   eca3645a48ab1020e257ca3371c6c35b
#
_cell.length_a   1.000
_cell.length_b   1.000
_cell.length_c   1.000
_cell.angle_alpha   90.00
_cell.angle_beta   90.00
_cell.angle_gamma   90.00
#
_symmetry.space_group_name_H-M   'P 1'
#
loop_
_entity.id
_entity.type
_entity.pdbx_description
1 polymer ?
#
loop_
_entity_poly.entity_id
_entity_poly.type
_entity_poly.pdbx_seq_one_letter_code
_entity_poly.pdbx_strand_id
1 'polypeptide(L)'
;MPMPQARLTDMHVCPMITPGVPPIPHVGGPIVAPGAPTVLVGGLPAARVTDECVCVGPPDVIVLGSETVLIEELPAARIMDETAHGGMIVLGEPTVIVGP
;
A
#
# COMPACT_ATOMS: atom_id res chain seq x y z
N MET A 1 0.37 -14.78 7.18
CA MET A 1 1.80 -14.96 6.86
C MET A 1 2.57 -13.67 7.08
N PRO A 2 3.75 -13.74 7.72
CA PRO A 2 4.58 -12.54 7.85
C PRO A 2 5.08 -12.08 6.47
N MET A 3 5.02 -10.77 6.25
CA MET A 3 5.42 -10.16 4.98
C MET A 3 6.17 -8.86 5.25
N PRO A 4 7.05 -8.41 4.33
CA PRO A 4 7.75 -7.16 4.50
C PRO A 4 6.83 -5.95 4.65
N GLN A 5 7.19 -5.05 5.57
CA GLN A 5 6.43 -3.83 5.82
C GLN A 5 6.52 -2.87 4.63
N ALA A 6 5.37 -2.38 4.18
CA ALA A 6 5.32 -1.34 3.15
C ALA A 6 5.58 0.04 3.75
N ARG A 7 6.06 0.96 2.92
CA ARG A 7 6.41 2.32 3.31
C ARG A 7 5.88 3.29 2.27
N LEU A 8 5.86 4.59 2.61
CA LEU A 8 5.62 5.60 1.59
C LEU A 8 6.66 5.43 0.47
N THR A 9 6.27 5.65 -0.75
CA THR A 9 7.01 5.45 -2.01
C THR A 9 7.10 4.00 -2.48
N ASP A 10 6.75 3.01 -1.65
CA ASP A 10 6.67 1.64 -2.14
C ASP A 10 5.51 1.49 -3.11
N MET A 11 5.70 0.63 -4.12
CA MET A 11 4.77 0.54 -5.24
C MET A 11 3.65 -0.45 -5.00
N HIS A 12 2.47 -0.15 -5.55
CA HIS A 12 1.40 -1.13 -5.70
C HIS A 12 1.07 -1.29 -7.18
N VAL A 13 0.47 -2.42 -7.51
CA VAL A 13 -0.07 -2.67 -8.85
C VAL A 13 -1.59 -2.60 -8.80
N CYS A 14 -2.21 -2.21 -9.92
CA CYS A 14 -3.66 -2.07 -9.99
C CYS A 14 -4.15 -2.70 -11.30
N PRO A 15 -5.03 -3.70 -11.24
CA PRO A 15 -5.51 -4.39 -12.44
C PRO A 15 -6.68 -3.69 -13.12
N MET A 16 -7.21 -2.62 -12.53
CA MET A 16 -8.38 -1.95 -13.08
C MET A 16 -8.08 -1.25 -14.40
N ILE A 17 -9.15 -1.09 -15.19
CA ILE A 17 -9.12 -0.37 -16.46
C ILE A 17 -10.26 0.63 -16.44
N THR A 18 -9.96 1.90 -16.68
CA THR A 18 -11.01 2.91 -16.84
C THR A 18 -11.63 2.72 -18.22
N PRO A 19 -12.95 2.48 -18.31
CA PRO A 19 -13.62 2.29 -19.59
C PRO A 19 -13.49 3.53 -20.47
N GLY A 20 -13.34 3.31 -21.78
CA GLY A 20 -13.20 4.40 -22.73
C GLY A 20 -12.71 3.88 -24.07
N VAL A 21 -12.43 4.81 -24.98
CA VAL A 21 -11.91 4.49 -26.31
C VAL A 21 -10.72 5.39 -26.57
N PRO A 22 -9.49 4.89 -26.40
CA PRO A 22 -9.12 3.55 -25.90
C PRO A 22 -9.28 3.44 -24.38
N PRO A 23 -9.41 2.22 -23.84
CA PRO A 23 -9.43 2.02 -22.40
C PRO A 23 -8.10 2.46 -21.76
N ILE A 24 -8.16 3.00 -20.54
CA ILE A 24 -6.97 3.49 -19.83
C ILE A 24 -6.67 2.52 -18.69
N PRO A 25 -5.57 1.74 -18.76
CA PRO A 25 -5.23 0.84 -17.66
C PRO A 25 -4.70 1.59 -16.43
N HIS A 26 -5.07 1.11 -15.25
CA HIS A 26 -4.55 1.60 -13.99
C HIS A 26 -3.26 0.84 -13.69
N VAL A 27 -2.12 1.43 -14.02
CA VAL A 27 -0.84 0.72 -13.88
C VAL A 27 -0.40 0.58 -12.43
N GLY A 28 -0.97 1.38 -11.54
CA GLY A 28 -0.53 1.44 -10.15
C GLY A 28 0.40 2.62 -9.92
N GLY A 29 1.05 2.65 -8.77
CA GLY A 29 1.98 3.72 -8.42
C GLY A 29 2.41 3.63 -6.97
N PRO A 30 3.14 4.66 -6.47
CA PRO A 30 3.63 4.64 -5.10
C PRO A 30 2.55 4.95 -4.07
N ILE A 31 2.77 4.46 -2.85
CA ILE A 31 1.99 4.86 -1.68
C ILE A 31 2.45 6.28 -1.33
N VAL A 32 1.52 7.22 -1.16
CA VAL A 32 1.89 8.63 -1.05
C VAL A 32 1.52 9.31 0.26
N ALA A 33 0.44 8.92 0.94
CA ALA A 33 0.01 9.64 2.14
C ALA A 33 -1.11 8.90 2.85
N PRO A 34 -1.34 9.17 4.14
CA PRO A 34 -0.50 10.01 5.00
C PRO A 34 0.74 9.31 5.57
N GLY A 35 0.75 7.96 5.68
CA GLY A 35 1.81 7.23 6.34
C GLY A 35 1.92 7.56 7.83
N ALA A 36 2.80 6.87 8.52
CA ALA A 36 3.03 7.08 9.96
C ALA A 36 4.32 7.89 10.16
N PRO A 37 4.23 9.21 10.37
CA PRO A 37 5.43 10.05 10.45
C PRO A 37 6.33 9.74 11.64
N THR A 38 5.80 9.12 12.69
CA THR A 38 6.59 8.77 13.87
C THR A 38 7.18 7.35 13.80
N VAL A 39 6.84 6.57 12.78
CA VAL A 39 7.34 5.20 12.64
C VAL A 39 8.04 5.09 11.29
N LEU A 40 9.37 5.10 11.32
CA LEU A 40 10.17 5.00 10.10
C LEU A 40 10.64 3.57 9.89
N VAL A 41 10.52 3.10 8.67
CA VAL A 41 10.96 1.77 8.24
C VAL A 41 11.93 1.98 7.09
N GLY A 42 13.18 1.65 7.29
CA GLY A 42 14.21 1.92 6.29
C GLY A 42 14.34 3.41 5.96
N GLY A 43 14.06 4.29 6.93
CA GLY A 43 14.16 5.74 6.74
C GLY A 43 12.92 6.38 6.12
N LEU A 44 11.86 5.63 5.84
CA LEU A 44 10.62 6.14 5.24
C LEU A 44 9.44 5.87 6.16
N PRO A 45 8.42 6.76 6.18
CA PRO A 45 7.23 6.52 7.01
C PRO A 45 6.55 5.22 6.65
N ALA A 46 6.16 4.46 7.67
CA ALA A 46 5.47 3.19 7.47
C ALA A 46 4.08 3.40 6.86
N ALA A 47 3.67 2.51 5.96
CA ALA A 47 2.34 2.55 5.38
C ALA A 47 1.36 1.72 6.22
N ARG A 48 0.08 2.13 6.20
CA ARG A 48 -0.98 1.51 6.99
C ARG A 48 -2.26 1.40 6.16
N VAL A 49 -3.21 0.61 6.65
CA VAL A 49 -4.56 0.62 6.08
C VAL A 49 -5.09 2.06 6.09
N THR A 50 -5.78 2.46 5.04
CA THR A 50 -6.30 3.79 4.72
C THR A 50 -5.29 4.74 4.07
N ASP A 51 -4.01 4.39 3.99
CA ASP A 51 -3.07 5.23 3.25
C ASP A 51 -3.36 5.17 1.75
N GLU A 52 -3.18 6.29 1.07
CA GLU A 52 -3.50 6.44 -0.33
C GLU A 52 -2.33 6.07 -1.24
N CYS A 53 -2.68 5.52 -2.40
CA CYS A 53 -1.73 5.15 -3.44
C CYS A 53 -2.08 5.88 -4.72
N VAL A 54 -1.06 6.25 -5.49
CA VAL A 54 -1.29 6.86 -6.80
C VAL A 54 -1.88 5.83 -7.75
N CYS A 55 -2.96 6.20 -8.43
CA CYS A 55 -3.59 5.36 -9.43
C CYS A 55 -4.29 6.25 -10.45
N VAL A 56 -4.54 5.73 -11.64
CA VAL A 56 -5.30 6.46 -12.66
C VAL A 56 -6.74 6.60 -12.20
N GLY A 57 -7.31 7.80 -12.34
CA GLY A 57 -8.66 8.09 -11.86
C GLY A 57 -8.66 8.42 -10.38
N PRO A 58 -9.65 7.97 -9.59
CA PRO A 58 -9.66 8.22 -8.16
C PRO A 58 -8.47 7.55 -7.48
N PRO A 59 -7.94 8.13 -6.37
CA PRO A 59 -6.86 7.50 -5.63
C PRO A 59 -7.23 6.11 -5.17
N ASP A 60 -6.25 5.20 -5.17
CA ASP A 60 -6.41 3.90 -4.56
C ASP A 60 -6.13 4.00 -3.06
N VAL A 61 -6.66 3.08 -2.27
CA VAL A 61 -6.53 3.09 -0.81
C VAL A 61 -6.21 1.69 -0.33
N ILE A 62 -5.25 1.57 0.59
CA ILE A 62 -4.92 0.28 1.20
C ILE A 62 -6.07 -0.16 2.10
N VAL A 63 -6.61 -1.37 1.86
CA VAL A 63 -7.79 -1.86 2.60
C VAL A 63 -7.51 -3.08 3.47
N LEU A 64 -6.39 -3.77 3.28
CA LEU A 64 -5.99 -4.89 4.13
C LEU A 64 -4.61 -4.64 4.72
N GLY A 65 -4.41 -5.13 5.92
CA GLY A 65 -3.13 -5.03 6.62
C GLY A 65 -3.01 -6.12 7.68
N SER A 66 -1.99 -6.00 8.54
CA SER A 66 -1.74 -6.96 9.60
C SER A 66 -2.90 -6.97 10.60
N GLU A 67 -3.34 -8.17 10.99
CA GLU A 67 -4.36 -8.32 12.02
C GLU A 67 -3.80 -8.17 13.43
N THR A 68 -2.48 -8.22 13.59
CA THR A 68 -1.83 -8.26 14.90
C THR A 68 -0.92 -7.08 15.16
N VAL A 69 -0.52 -6.33 14.14
CA VAL A 69 0.42 -5.22 14.29
C VAL A 69 -0.23 -3.92 13.86
N LEU A 70 -0.34 -2.98 14.81
CA LEU A 70 -0.86 -1.64 14.54
C LEU A 70 0.27 -0.63 14.53
N ILE A 71 0.23 0.28 13.59
CA ILE A 71 1.15 1.42 13.51
C ILE A 71 0.31 2.67 13.63
N GLU A 72 0.51 3.44 14.70
CA GLU A 72 -0.31 4.62 15.01
C GLU A 72 -1.81 4.28 14.93
N GLU A 73 -2.18 3.16 15.56
CA GLU A 73 -3.57 2.68 15.71
C GLU A 73 -4.24 2.15 14.44
N LEU A 74 -3.50 2.02 13.34
CA LEU A 74 -4.02 1.44 12.10
C LEU A 74 -3.23 0.19 11.72
N PRO A 75 -3.88 -0.83 11.12
CA PRO A 75 -3.16 -2.05 10.73
C PRO A 75 -1.99 -1.75 9.80
N ALA A 76 -0.84 -2.35 10.08
CA ALA A 76 0.36 -2.18 9.27
C ALA A 76 0.16 -2.79 7.87
N ALA A 77 0.54 -2.07 6.83
CA ALA A 77 0.44 -2.55 5.46
C ALA A 77 1.70 -3.30 5.06
N ARG A 78 1.55 -4.36 4.27
CA ARG A 78 2.64 -5.25 3.90
C ARG A 78 2.57 -5.57 2.41
N ILE A 79 3.66 -6.14 1.87
CA ILE A 79 3.62 -6.70 0.51
C ILE A 79 2.46 -7.71 0.43
N MET A 80 1.72 -7.68 -0.67
CA MET A 80 0.55 -8.49 -0.98
C MET A 80 -0.74 -8.07 -0.29
N ASP A 81 -0.73 -7.03 0.54
CA ASP A 81 -1.97 -6.47 1.07
C ASP A 81 -2.74 -5.77 -0.05
N GLU A 82 -4.05 -5.91 -0.03
CA GLU A 82 -4.91 -5.44 -1.10
C GLU A 82 -5.25 -3.96 -0.99
N THR A 83 -5.51 -3.37 -2.16
CA THR A 83 -6.01 -2.01 -2.28
C THR A 83 -7.44 -2.00 -2.81
N ALA A 84 -8.13 -0.85 -2.64
CA ALA A 84 -9.56 -0.74 -2.99
C ALA A 84 -9.86 -1.03 -4.46
N HIS A 85 -8.91 -0.75 -5.36
CA HIS A 85 -9.07 -1.04 -6.78
C HIS A 85 -8.81 -2.52 -7.13
N GLY A 86 -8.60 -3.38 -6.14
CA GLY A 86 -8.32 -4.80 -6.37
C GLY A 86 -6.88 -5.11 -6.68
N GLY A 87 -5.99 -4.16 -6.46
CA GLY A 87 -4.55 -4.37 -6.63
C GLY A 87 -3.88 -4.82 -5.36
N MET A 88 -2.55 -4.84 -5.37
CA MET A 88 -1.77 -5.21 -4.19
C MET A 88 -0.44 -4.49 -4.14
N ILE A 89 0.08 -4.36 -2.92
CA ILE A 89 1.41 -3.80 -2.67
C ILE A 89 2.46 -4.81 -3.11
N VAL A 90 3.47 -4.35 -3.84
CA VAL A 90 4.50 -5.24 -4.40
C VAL A 90 5.92 -4.94 -3.92
N LEU A 91 6.14 -3.83 -3.22
CA LEU A 91 7.44 -3.49 -2.64
C LEU A 91 7.30 -3.22 -1.15
N GLY A 92 8.36 -3.51 -0.40
CA GLY A 92 8.43 -3.25 1.02
C GLY A 92 9.86 -3.37 1.51
N GLU A 93 10.08 -3.16 2.81
CA GLU A 93 11.40 -3.26 3.41
C GLU A 93 11.69 -4.72 3.79
N PRO A 94 12.61 -5.41 3.09
CA PRO A 94 12.81 -6.83 3.32
C PRO A 94 13.40 -7.16 4.69
N THR A 95 13.97 -6.19 5.39
CA THR A 95 14.52 -6.42 6.73
C THR A 95 13.51 -6.23 7.84
N VAL A 96 12.32 -5.74 7.54
CA VAL A 96 11.24 -5.52 8.54
C VAL A 96 10.04 -6.38 8.17
N ILE A 97 9.88 -7.48 8.88
CA ILE A 97 8.81 -8.44 8.61
C ILE A 97 7.70 -8.25 9.62
N VAL A 98 6.49 -8.09 9.12
CA VAL A 98 5.30 -7.85 9.94
C VAL A 98 4.42 -9.09 9.92
N GLY A 99 3.97 -9.49 11.10
CA GLY A 99 3.16 -10.69 11.26
C GLY A 99 1.75 -10.59 10.69
N PRO A 100 0.99 -11.66 10.84
CA PRO A 100 -0.35 -11.77 10.23
C PRO A 100 -1.33 -10.72 10.71
#